data_30eee685bab190252a657a9bec02235e
#
_entry.id   30eee685bab190252a657a9bec02235e
#
_cell.length_a   1.000
_cell.length_b   1.000
_cell.length_c   1.000
_cell.angle_alpha   90.00
_cell.angle_beta   90.00
_cell.angle_gamma   90.00
#
_symmetry.space_group_name_H-M   'P 1'
#
loop_
_entity.id
_entity.type
_entity.pdbx_description
1 polymer ?
#
loop_
_entity_poly.entity_id
_entity_poly.type
_entity_poly.pdbx_seq_one_letter_code
_entity_poly.pdbx_strand_id
1 'polypeptide(L)'
;MMLDLRVLNYFLTVAREESITHAAEALHLSQPTLSRQLRDMEEMLGKELMIRGPRRITLTEEGLFLKKRAEEILSLASHTEQELRSDDTKLNGNIRIGSAESDSVRFIMQTAHKLQSHYKNLHFHVTSGDGQAIMEALDKGLIDVAVVYGHVDTEKYEVLPCPYTDHWGLLLQRSHPLAAREAIRPQDLWSENLILSQQVLQANSHGNKLQTWIKKPFAELNIQATYNLAYNASLMVREGLGSCIMLEKIINVPPYDPALCFRLLDPLLEDTLFIVWKRFQLFSKGTQQFIHLLKEEAEKIRQL
;
A
#
# COMPACT_ATOMS: atom_id res chain seq x y z
N MET A 1 -22.55 13.13 -23.34
CA MET A 1 -23.24 12.97 -22.04
C MET A 1 -22.20 12.52 -21.04
N MET A 2 -22.21 12.99 -19.79
CA MET A 2 -21.14 12.72 -18.81
C MET A 2 -21.70 11.81 -17.69
N LEU A 3 -20.86 10.95 -17.12
CA LEU A 3 -21.23 10.12 -15.97
C LEU A 3 -21.63 11.00 -14.78
N ASP A 4 -22.76 10.72 -14.14
CA ASP A 4 -23.23 11.38 -12.93
C ASP A 4 -22.66 10.65 -11.70
N LEU A 5 -21.95 11.37 -10.82
CA LEU A 5 -21.35 10.82 -9.60
C LEU A 5 -22.39 10.14 -8.69
N ARG A 6 -23.60 10.68 -8.65
CA ARG A 6 -24.70 10.10 -7.88
C ARG A 6 -25.10 8.75 -8.45
N VAL A 7 -25.19 8.62 -9.79
CA VAL A 7 -25.53 7.33 -10.42
C VAL A 7 -24.41 6.32 -10.28
N LEU A 8 -23.15 6.74 -10.29
CA LEU A 8 -22.01 5.89 -9.95
C LEU A 8 -22.12 5.34 -8.53
N ASN A 9 -22.51 6.17 -7.55
CA ASN A 9 -22.76 5.71 -6.18
C ASN A 9 -23.92 4.72 -6.10
N TYR A 10 -24.99 4.92 -6.88
CA TYR A 10 -26.10 3.98 -6.99
C TYR A 10 -25.63 2.61 -7.52
N PHE A 11 -24.83 2.63 -8.57
CA PHE A 11 -24.24 1.43 -9.15
C PHE A 11 -23.38 0.66 -8.15
N LEU A 12 -22.50 1.34 -7.42
CA LEU A 12 -21.65 0.73 -6.39
C LEU A 12 -22.49 0.15 -5.24
N THR A 13 -23.56 0.82 -4.86
CA THR A 13 -24.45 0.32 -3.82
C THR A 13 -25.15 -0.96 -4.29
N VAL A 14 -25.65 -1.02 -5.53
CA VAL A 14 -26.24 -2.25 -6.09
C VAL A 14 -25.21 -3.36 -6.21
N ALA A 15 -23.98 -3.04 -6.62
CA ALA A 15 -22.89 -4.02 -6.70
C ALA A 15 -22.51 -4.62 -5.34
N ARG A 16 -22.67 -3.86 -4.25
CA ARG A 16 -22.42 -4.30 -2.87
C ARG A 16 -23.59 -5.14 -2.32
N GLU A 17 -24.82 -4.65 -2.49
CA GLU A 17 -26.02 -5.30 -1.95
C GLU A 17 -26.46 -6.51 -2.80
N GLU A 18 -25.92 -6.69 -4.00
CA GLU A 18 -26.32 -7.72 -4.99
C GLU A 18 -27.84 -7.75 -5.26
N SER A 19 -28.57 -6.68 -4.91
CA SER A 19 -30.01 -6.54 -4.97
C SER A 19 -30.43 -5.09 -5.20
N ILE A 20 -31.24 -4.85 -6.25
CA ILE A 20 -31.79 -3.50 -6.50
C ILE A 20 -32.72 -3.05 -5.37
N THR A 21 -33.49 -3.98 -4.80
CA THR A 21 -34.44 -3.66 -3.70
C THR A 21 -33.69 -3.22 -2.45
N HIS A 22 -32.72 -4.01 -1.97
CA HIS A 22 -31.92 -3.66 -0.79
C HIS A 22 -31.08 -2.39 -1.02
N ALA A 23 -30.51 -2.24 -2.22
CA ALA A 23 -29.80 -1.01 -2.56
C ALA A 23 -30.72 0.23 -2.58
N ALA A 24 -31.95 0.11 -3.07
CA ALA A 24 -32.92 1.20 -3.06
C ALA A 24 -33.30 1.60 -1.61
N GLU A 25 -33.50 0.62 -0.73
CA GLU A 25 -33.72 0.86 0.69
C GLU A 25 -32.54 1.58 1.34
N ALA A 26 -31.31 1.09 1.10
CA ALA A 26 -30.09 1.70 1.61
C ALA A 26 -29.87 3.14 1.10
N LEU A 27 -30.33 3.45 -0.09
CA LEU A 27 -30.23 4.77 -0.73
C LEU A 27 -31.43 5.67 -0.47
N HIS A 28 -32.45 5.19 0.26
CA HIS A 28 -33.74 5.88 0.47
C HIS A 28 -34.43 6.27 -0.83
N LEU A 29 -34.38 5.40 -1.84
CA LEU A 29 -35.01 5.54 -3.16
C LEU A 29 -36.11 4.51 -3.36
N SER A 30 -37.02 4.80 -4.31
CA SER A 30 -37.89 3.74 -4.81
C SER A 30 -37.13 2.81 -5.76
N GLN A 31 -37.39 1.50 -5.68
CA GLN A 31 -36.76 0.51 -6.57
C GLN A 31 -36.94 0.85 -8.06
N PRO A 32 -38.13 1.30 -8.55
CA PRO A 32 -38.28 1.71 -9.94
C PRO A 32 -37.37 2.86 -10.36
N THR A 33 -37.18 3.85 -9.45
CA THR A 33 -36.29 4.99 -9.70
C THR A 33 -34.84 4.53 -9.86
N LEU A 34 -34.34 3.73 -8.91
CA LEU A 34 -32.99 3.18 -8.97
C LEU A 34 -32.78 2.35 -10.24
N SER A 35 -33.70 1.43 -10.52
CA SER A 35 -33.62 0.57 -11.71
C SER A 35 -33.62 1.35 -13.02
N ARG A 36 -34.36 2.46 -13.10
CA ARG A 36 -34.36 3.35 -14.27
C ARG A 36 -33.02 4.07 -14.42
N GLN A 37 -32.51 4.70 -13.37
CA GLN A 37 -31.23 5.42 -13.41
C GLN A 37 -30.06 4.53 -13.85
N LEU A 38 -30.05 3.27 -13.40
CA LEU A 38 -29.04 2.31 -13.81
C LEU A 38 -29.18 1.88 -15.26
N ARG A 39 -30.41 1.69 -15.76
CA ARG A 39 -30.66 1.41 -17.18
C ARG A 39 -30.26 2.58 -18.08
N ASP A 40 -30.63 3.80 -17.70
CA ASP A 40 -30.26 5.01 -18.44
C ASP A 40 -28.73 5.12 -18.54
N MET A 41 -27.98 4.71 -17.49
CA MET A 41 -26.52 4.67 -17.50
C MET A 41 -25.98 3.56 -18.42
N GLU A 42 -26.54 2.35 -18.38
CA GLU A 42 -26.17 1.24 -19.28
C GLU A 42 -26.44 1.61 -20.76
N GLU A 43 -27.58 2.20 -21.05
CA GLU A 43 -27.92 2.71 -22.39
C GLU A 43 -26.94 3.80 -22.85
N MET A 44 -26.62 4.75 -21.99
CA MET A 44 -25.66 5.81 -22.27
C MET A 44 -24.28 5.27 -22.61
N LEU A 45 -23.83 4.24 -21.90
CA LEU A 45 -22.53 3.59 -22.09
C LEU A 45 -22.53 2.59 -23.24
N GLY A 46 -23.71 2.15 -23.70
CA GLY A 46 -23.86 1.11 -24.70
C GLY A 46 -23.39 -0.27 -24.24
N LYS A 47 -23.42 -0.51 -22.92
CA LYS A 47 -22.90 -1.73 -22.27
C LYS A 47 -23.83 -2.18 -21.16
N GLU A 48 -24.08 -3.48 -21.08
CA GLU A 48 -24.66 -4.09 -19.88
C GLU A 48 -23.58 -4.20 -18.80
N LEU A 49 -23.90 -3.67 -17.62
CA LEU A 49 -23.00 -3.67 -16.47
C LEU A 49 -23.38 -4.72 -15.44
N MET A 50 -24.65 -5.15 -15.46
CA MET A 50 -25.23 -6.05 -14.47
C MET A 50 -26.09 -7.13 -15.11
N ILE A 51 -25.90 -8.37 -14.69
CA ILE A 51 -26.74 -9.52 -15.01
C ILE A 51 -27.79 -9.66 -13.91
N ARG A 52 -29.05 -9.55 -14.25
CA ARG A 52 -30.19 -9.67 -13.34
C ARG A 52 -30.60 -11.12 -13.22
N GLY A 53 -30.02 -11.83 -12.26
CA GLY A 53 -30.42 -13.22 -11.96
C GLY A 53 -31.68 -13.30 -11.07
N PRO A 54 -32.30 -14.48 -10.96
CA PRO A 54 -33.55 -14.67 -10.18
C PRO A 54 -33.34 -14.50 -8.66
N ARG A 55 -32.12 -14.60 -8.16
CA ARG A 55 -31.81 -14.51 -6.73
C ARG A 55 -30.88 -13.38 -6.38
N ARG A 56 -29.99 -12.98 -7.29
CA ARG A 56 -29.01 -11.93 -7.08
C ARG A 56 -28.60 -11.26 -8.37
N ILE A 57 -28.03 -10.07 -8.25
CA ILE A 57 -27.36 -9.35 -9.32
C ILE A 57 -25.88 -9.72 -9.30
N THR A 58 -25.31 -9.94 -10.48
CA THR A 58 -23.87 -10.11 -10.67
C THR A 58 -23.38 -9.07 -11.67
N LEU A 59 -22.11 -8.67 -11.56
CA LEU A 59 -21.52 -7.73 -12.51
C LEU A 59 -21.01 -8.46 -13.75
N THR A 60 -21.12 -7.82 -14.91
CA THR A 60 -20.42 -8.21 -16.14
C THR A 60 -18.93 -7.85 -16.02
N GLU A 61 -18.10 -8.20 -17.02
CA GLU A 61 -16.69 -7.75 -17.07
C GLU A 61 -16.62 -6.23 -17.14
N GLU A 62 -17.46 -5.59 -17.94
CA GLU A 62 -17.59 -4.13 -18.01
C GLU A 62 -18.09 -3.54 -16.70
N GLY A 63 -19.00 -4.22 -16.01
CA GLY A 63 -19.46 -3.84 -14.68
C GLY A 63 -18.36 -3.90 -13.64
N LEU A 64 -17.51 -4.92 -13.66
CA LEU A 64 -16.34 -5.03 -12.77
C LEU A 64 -15.31 -3.92 -13.07
N PHE A 65 -15.09 -3.63 -14.35
CA PHE A 65 -14.24 -2.51 -14.75
C PHE A 65 -14.81 -1.18 -14.25
N LEU A 66 -16.11 -0.93 -14.49
CA LEU A 66 -16.75 0.31 -14.02
C LEU A 66 -16.73 0.41 -12.50
N LYS A 67 -16.95 -0.69 -11.76
CA LYS A 67 -16.90 -0.72 -10.30
C LYS A 67 -15.57 -0.15 -9.78
N LYS A 68 -14.46 -0.67 -10.29
CA LYS A 68 -13.13 -0.18 -9.90
C LYS A 68 -12.95 1.31 -10.20
N ARG A 69 -13.38 1.76 -11.39
CA ARG A 69 -13.26 3.17 -11.78
C ARG A 69 -14.22 4.08 -11.01
N ALA A 70 -15.43 3.64 -10.72
CA ALA A 70 -16.40 4.39 -9.95
C ALA A 70 -15.91 4.61 -8.50
N GLU A 71 -15.30 3.61 -7.87
CA GLU A 71 -14.67 3.72 -6.55
C GLU A 71 -13.57 4.80 -6.56
N GLU A 72 -12.69 4.80 -7.57
CA GLU A 72 -11.62 5.80 -7.75
C GLU A 72 -12.19 7.21 -7.93
N ILE A 73 -13.18 7.38 -8.83
CA ILE A 73 -13.80 8.68 -9.15
C ILE A 73 -14.51 9.26 -7.93
N LEU A 74 -15.34 8.46 -7.24
CA LEU A 74 -16.08 8.92 -6.06
C LEU A 74 -15.15 9.24 -4.89
N SER A 75 -14.08 8.46 -4.72
CA SER A 75 -13.06 8.76 -3.72
C SER A 75 -12.41 10.12 -4.01
N LEU A 76 -11.95 10.35 -5.24
CA LEU A 76 -11.33 11.61 -5.63
C LEU A 76 -12.29 12.81 -5.48
N ALA A 77 -13.55 12.66 -5.90
CA ALA A 77 -14.56 13.70 -5.74
C ALA A 77 -14.82 14.04 -4.26
N SER A 78 -14.96 13.01 -3.42
CA SER A 78 -15.11 13.19 -1.98
C SER A 78 -13.90 13.88 -1.34
N HIS A 79 -12.68 13.53 -1.77
CA HIS A 79 -11.46 14.20 -1.30
C HIS A 79 -11.47 15.68 -1.67
N THR A 80 -11.77 16.00 -2.94
CA THR A 80 -11.82 17.38 -3.41
C THR A 80 -12.85 18.21 -2.64
N GLU A 81 -14.04 17.65 -2.39
CA GLU A 81 -15.06 18.35 -1.59
C GLU A 81 -14.61 18.56 -0.14
N GLN A 82 -13.97 17.59 0.49
CA GLN A 82 -13.46 17.71 1.86
C GLN A 82 -12.37 18.79 1.97
N GLU A 83 -11.45 18.83 1.00
CA GLU A 83 -10.40 19.84 0.93
C GLU A 83 -10.97 21.27 0.78
N LEU A 84 -11.94 21.45 -0.13
CA LEU A 84 -12.58 22.74 -0.34
C LEU A 84 -13.46 23.21 0.82
N ARG A 85 -14.03 22.29 1.60
CA ARG A 85 -14.83 22.61 2.78
C ARG A 85 -13.99 22.84 4.04
N SER A 86 -12.68 22.55 4.00
CA SER A 86 -11.80 22.79 5.15
C SER A 86 -11.72 24.30 5.45
N ASP A 87 -11.95 24.65 6.70
CA ASP A 87 -11.82 26.04 7.18
C ASP A 87 -10.34 26.44 7.14
N ASP A 88 -10.04 27.46 6.33
CA ASP A 88 -8.69 27.98 6.10
C ASP A 88 -8.00 28.51 7.37
N THR A 89 -8.74 28.68 8.45
CA THR A 89 -8.22 29.23 9.72
C THR A 89 -7.69 28.14 10.67
N LYS A 90 -8.04 26.86 10.45
CA LYS A 90 -7.64 25.75 11.33
C LYS A 90 -7.04 24.61 10.51
N LEU A 91 -5.89 24.11 10.95
CA LEU A 91 -5.35 22.87 10.40
C LEU A 91 -6.25 21.69 10.79
N ASN A 92 -7.02 21.22 9.84
CA ASN A 92 -7.94 20.09 9.97
C ASN A 92 -7.93 19.25 8.69
N GLY A 93 -8.62 18.13 8.71
CA GLY A 93 -8.81 17.27 7.53
C GLY A 93 -8.07 15.94 7.59
N ASN A 94 -7.97 15.30 6.44
CA ASN A 94 -7.42 13.97 6.31
C ASN A 94 -6.09 14.00 5.56
N ILE A 95 -5.11 13.26 6.05
CA ILE A 95 -3.81 13.02 5.39
C ILE A 95 -3.74 11.53 5.08
N ARG A 96 -3.62 11.19 3.80
CA ARG A 96 -3.62 9.80 3.32
C ARG A 96 -2.23 9.38 2.92
N ILE A 97 -1.75 8.31 3.52
CA ILE A 97 -0.40 7.78 3.34
C ILE A 97 -0.50 6.37 2.79
N GLY A 98 0.09 6.13 1.63
CA GLY A 98 0.34 4.79 1.13
C GLY A 98 1.74 4.33 1.56
N SER A 99 1.88 3.15 2.16
CA SER A 99 3.16 2.75 2.73
C SER A 99 3.52 1.29 2.44
N ALA A 100 4.75 1.07 1.98
CA ALA A 100 5.40 -0.22 2.13
C ALA A 100 5.59 -0.56 3.61
N GLU A 101 5.73 -1.84 3.92
CA GLU A 101 6.02 -2.28 5.29
C GLU A 101 7.51 -2.15 5.62
N SER A 102 7.83 -1.45 6.70
CA SER A 102 9.20 -1.28 7.24
C SER A 102 9.14 -0.73 8.67
N ASP A 103 10.14 -1.03 9.49
CA ASP A 103 10.29 -0.37 10.79
C ASP A 103 10.61 1.12 10.64
N SER A 104 11.27 1.53 9.56
CA SER A 104 11.56 2.94 9.24
C SER A 104 10.30 3.80 9.06
N VAL A 105 9.14 3.20 8.79
CA VAL A 105 7.83 3.89 8.78
C VAL A 105 7.51 4.51 10.14
N ARG A 106 8.13 4.04 11.22
CA ARG A 106 8.05 4.62 12.56
C ARG A 106 8.36 6.12 12.57
N PHE A 107 9.32 6.57 11.77
CA PHE A 107 9.64 7.99 11.60
C PHE A 107 8.42 8.82 11.16
N ILE A 108 7.68 8.29 10.19
CA ILE A 108 6.49 8.94 9.63
C ILE A 108 5.38 8.97 10.66
N MET A 109 5.19 7.86 11.40
CA MET A 109 4.17 7.77 12.45
C MET A 109 4.49 8.68 13.65
N GLN A 110 5.76 8.81 14.04
CA GLN A 110 6.20 9.74 15.06
C GLN A 110 5.95 11.19 14.65
N THR A 111 6.25 11.54 13.40
CA THR A 111 5.99 12.88 12.85
C THR A 111 4.47 13.17 12.78
N ALA A 112 3.68 12.18 12.35
CA ALA A 112 2.21 12.29 12.34
C ALA A 112 1.64 12.50 13.76
N HIS A 113 2.12 11.74 14.74
CA HIS A 113 1.74 11.90 16.14
C HIS A 113 2.09 13.28 16.68
N LYS A 114 3.29 13.77 16.39
CA LYS A 114 3.73 15.10 16.78
C LYS A 114 2.84 16.18 16.20
N LEU A 115 2.49 16.10 14.90
CA LEU A 115 1.57 17.05 14.29
C LEU A 115 0.17 16.98 14.89
N GLN A 116 -0.39 15.78 15.07
CA GLN A 116 -1.72 15.55 15.63
C GLN A 116 -1.82 16.00 17.08
N SER A 117 -0.73 15.97 17.85
CA SER A 117 -0.72 16.45 19.23
C SER A 117 -1.04 17.94 19.33
N HIS A 118 -0.71 18.73 18.32
CA HIS A 118 -0.98 20.17 18.21
C HIS A 118 -2.30 20.44 17.48
N TYR A 119 -2.67 19.59 16.50
CA TYR A 119 -3.83 19.79 15.64
C TYR A 119 -4.78 18.58 15.73
N LYS A 120 -5.64 18.56 16.74
CA LYS A 120 -6.51 17.42 17.10
C LYS A 120 -7.49 16.99 16.00
N ASN A 121 -7.81 17.89 15.06
CA ASN A 121 -8.75 17.64 13.96
C ASN A 121 -8.04 17.14 12.67
N LEU A 122 -6.74 16.80 12.73
CA LEU A 122 -6.06 16.10 11.67
C LEU A 122 -6.20 14.60 11.87
N HIS A 123 -6.58 13.90 10.81
CA HIS A 123 -6.73 12.45 10.79
C HIS A 123 -5.76 11.85 9.77
N PHE A 124 -5.08 10.78 10.16
CA PHE A 124 -4.14 10.07 9.31
C PHE A 124 -4.73 8.74 8.88
N HIS A 125 -4.71 8.47 7.58
CA HIS A 125 -5.15 7.20 6.99
C HIS A 125 -3.97 6.53 6.33
N VAL A 126 -3.61 5.34 6.79
CA VAL A 126 -2.48 4.58 6.28
C VAL A 126 -2.99 3.36 5.55
N THR A 127 -2.57 3.20 4.30
CA THR A 127 -2.88 2.03 3.48
C THR A 127 -1.57 1.32 3.15
N SER A 128 -1.43 0.06 3.56
CA SER A 128 -0.28 -0.75 3.21
C SER A 128 -0.46 -1.38 1.83
N GLY A 129 0.63 -1.44 1.07
CA GLY A 129 0.63 -2.04 -0.25
C GLY A 129 2.03 -2.26 -0.80
N ASP A 130 2.10 -2.85 -1.98
CA ASP A 130 3.35 -2.90 -2.73
C ASP A 130 3.66 -1.55 -3.38
N GLY A 131 4.94 -1.34 -3.73
CA GLY A 131 5.41 -0.06 -4.25
C GLY A 131 4.68 0.38 -5.51
N GLN A 132 4.31 -0.55 -6.40
CA GLN A 132 3.59 -0.23 -7.62
C GLN A 132 2.17 0.26 -7.32
N ALA A 133 1.42 -0.48 -6.51
CA ALA A 133 0.06 -0.10 -6.12
C ALA A 133 0.02 1.23 -5.38
N ILE A 134 1.02 1.49 -4.52
CA ILE A 134 1.15 2.76 -3.78
C ILE A 134 1.42 3.91 -4.74
N MET A 135 2.36 3.76 -5.68
CA MET A 135 2.66 4.81 -6.65
C MET A 135 1.49 5.07 -7.61
N GLU A 136 0.77 4.03 -8.02
CA GLU A 136 -0.47 4.19 -8.78
C GLU A 136 -1.55 4.96 -8.00
N ALA A 137 -1.70 4.68 -6.71
CA ALA A 137 -2.63 5.41 -5.84
C ALA A 137 -2.22 6.89 -5.69
N LEU A 138 -0.92 7.18 -5.59
CA LEU A 138 -0.39 8.54 -5.57
C LEU A 138 -0.69 9.26 -6.89
N ASP A 139 -0.48 8.61 -8.03
CA ASP A 139 -0.76 9.17 -9.36
C ASP A 139 -2.24 9.50 -9.55
N LYS A 140 -3.12 8.68 -9.02
CA LYS A 140 -4.58 8.89 -9.06
C LYS A 140 -5.07 9.93 -8.05
N GLY A 141 -4.22 10.43 -7.14
CA GLY A 141 -4.60 11.36 -6.08
C GLY A 141 -5.44 10.70 -4.97
N LEU A 142 -5.40 9.39 -4.84
CA LEU A 142 -6.08 8.64 -3.78
C LEU A 142 -5.32 8.69 -2.44
N ILE A 143 -4.03 8.98 -2.50
CA ILE A 143 -3.15 9.25 -1.35
C ILE A 143 -2.37 10.54 -1.59
N ASP A 144 -1.96 11.18 -0.50
CA ASP A 144 -1.20 12.44 -0.52
C ASP A 144 0.32 12.19 -0.52
N VAL A 145 0.73 11.17 0.22
CA VAL A 145 2.13 10.80 0.42
C VAL A 145 2.31 9.31 0.24
N ALA A 146 3.28 8.92 -0.54
CA ALA A 146 3.72 7.55 -0.73
C ALA A 146 5.01 7.29 0.05
N VAL A 147 5.16 6.07 0.55
CA VAL A 147 6.35 5.62 1.29
C VAL A 147 6.79 4.31 0.68
N VAL A 148 7.88 4.33 -0.11
CA VAL A 148 8.27 3.23 -1.00
C VAL A 148 9.78 3.00 -1.01
N TYR A 149 10.18 1.82 -1.46
CA TYR A 149 11.55 1.48 -1.82
C TYR A 149 11.78 1.60 -3.32
N GLY A 150 13.04 1.68 -3.71
CA GLY A 150 13.46 1.62 -5.10
C GLY A 150 13.62 2.99 -5.75
N HIS A 151 13.69 2.98 -7.07
CA HIS A 151 13.90 4.19 -7.86
C HIS A 151 12.60 4.98 -8.00
N VAL A 152 12.68 6.29 -7.75
CA VAL A 152 11.57 7.23 -7.91
C VAL A 152 11.94 8.27 -8.95
N ASP A 153 11.03 8.53 -9.89
CA ASP A 153 11.20 9.55 -10.93
C ASP A 153 11.13 10.97 -10.32
N THR A 154 12.30 11.58 -10.16
CA THR A 154 12.42 12.93 -9.55
C THR A 154 11.94 14.06 -10.46
N GLU A 155 11.59 13.81 -11.71
CA GLU A 155 10.94 14.82 -12.57
C GLU A 155 9.48 14.99 -12.17
N LYS A 156 8.80 13.91 -11.79
CA LYS A 156 7.37 13.92 -11.41
C LYS A 156 7.15 14.16 -9.92
N TYR A 157 8.07 13.66 -9.09
CA TYR A 157 7.87 13.60 -7.65
C TYR A 157 8.96 14.34 -6.88
N GLU A 158 8.57 14.90 -5.76
CA GLU A 158 9.49 15.28 -4.69
C GLU A 158 9.79 14.05 -3.84
N VAL A 159 11.05 13.89 -3.45
CA VAL A 159 11.54 12.73 -2.74
C VAL A 159 12.32 13.16 -1.49
N LEU A 160 11.92 12.62 -0.36
CA LEU A 160 12.65 12.77 0.91
C LEU A 160 13.13 11.38 1.36
N PRO A 161 14.43 11.11 1.34
CA PRO A 161 14.96 9.87 1.91
C PRO A 161 14.65 9.81 3.41
N CYS A 162 14.15 8.65 3.88
CA CYS A 162 13.98 8.40 5.30
C CYS A 162 15.34 8.52 6.02
N PRO A 163 15.40 9.10 7.23
CA PRO A 163 16.67 9.22 7.96
C PRO A 163 17.17 7.90 8.57
N TYR A 164 16.39 6.84 8.45
CA TYR A 164 16.76 5.50 8.91
C TYR A 164 17.02 4.57 7.72
N THR A 165 17.87 3.59 7.95
CA THR A 165 18.23 2.55 6.99
C THR A 165 17.66 1.23 7.47
N ASP A 166 17.05 0.47 6.57
CA ASP A 166 16.55 -0.87 6.83
C ASP A 166 17.57 -1.92 6.39
N HIS A 167 17.69 -3.01 7.15
CA HIS A 167 18.62 -4.09 6.88
C HIS A 167 17.88 -5.34 6.43
N TRP A 168 18.41 -5.99 5.42
CA TRP A 168 17.89 -7.26 4.95
C TRP A 168 18.39 -8.42 5.81
N GLY A 169 17.55 -9.44 5.95
CA GLY A 169 17.86 -10.65 6.67
C GLY A 169 16.99 -11.82 6.27
N LEU A 170 17.19 -12.91 6.96
CA LEU A 170 16.46 -14.15 6.79
C LEU A 170 15.62 -14.44 8.04
N LEU A 171 14.32 -14.51 7.87
CA LEU A 171 13.39 -15.06 8.86
C LEU A 171 13.29 -16.56 8.65
N LEU A 172 13.52 -17.33 9.70
CA LEU A 172 13.54 -18.79 9.66
C LEU A 172 12.99 -19.42 10.94
N GLN A 173 12.65 -20.69 10.87
CA GLN A 173 12.32 -21.43 12.08
C GLN A 173 13.55 -21.52 13.00
N ARG A 174 13.35 -21.44 14.29
CA ARG A 174 14.44 -21.55 15.29
C ARG A 174 15.13 -22.91 15.25
N SER A 175 14.44 -23.95 14.84
CA SER A 175 14.97 -25.30 14.63
C SER A 175 15.82 -25.47 13.37
N HIS A 176 15.80 -24.46 12.47
CA HIS A 176 16.52 -24.53 11.21
C HIS A 176 18.05 -24.51 11.43
N PRO A 177 18.85 -25.28 10.67
CA PRO A 177 20.32 -25.30 10.84
C PRO A 177 20.97 -23.91 10.73
N LEU A 178 20.47 -23.04 9.83
CA LEU A 178 20.97 -21.68 9.69
C LEU A 178 20.64 -20.77 10.89
N ALA A 179 19.75 -21.18 11.78
CA ALA A 179 19.46 -20.41 13.01
C ALA A 179 20.65 -20.34 13.97
N ALA A 180 21.59 -21.28 13.88
CA ALA A 180 22.82 -21.27 14.66
C ALA A 180 23.91 -20.32 14.11
N ARG A 181 23.71 -19.78 12.89
CA ARG A 181 24.63 -18.79 12.30
C ARG A 181 24.43 -17.43 12.96
N GLU A 182 25.48 -16.64 13.05
CA GLU A 182 25.39 -15.22 13.44
C GLU A 182 24.79 -14.37 12.33
N ALA A 183 25.16 -14.66 11.08
CA ALA A 183 24.65 -13.99 9.88
C ALA A 183 24.56 -14.96 8.71
N ILE A 184 23.81 -14.60 7.67
CA ILE A 184 23.55 -15.43 6.50
C ILE A 184 24.33 -14.91 5.30
N ARG A 185 25.07 -15.81 4.65
CA ARG A 185 25.83 -15.50 3.44
C ARG A 185 25.10 -15.92 2.17
N PRO A 186 25.42 -15.33 0.99
CA PRO A 186 24.76 -15.70 -0.27
C PRO A 186 24.70 -17.21 -0.53
N GLN A 187 25.81 -17.91 -0.27
CA GLN A 187 25.92 -19.35 -0.52
C GLN A 187 25.00 -20.19 0.36
N ASP A 188 24.68 -19.71 1.56
CA ASP A 188 23.80 -20.40 2.52
C ASP A 188 22.37 -20.49 1.96
N LEU A 189 22.01 -19.60 1.00
CA LEU A 189 20.66 -19.52 0.42
C LEU A 189 20.48 -20.30 -0.87
N TRP A 190 21.56 -20.77 -1.51
CA TRP A 190 21.47 -21.35 -2.86
C TRP A 190 20.73 -22.70 -2.95
N SER A 191 20.68 -23.42 -1.82
CA SER A 191 19.94 -24.68 -1.71
C SER A 191 18.73 -24.62 -0.79
N GLU A 192 18.44 -23.42 -0.26
CA GLU A 192 17.33 -23.21 0.68
C GLU A 192 15.98 -23.12 -0.03
N ASN A 193 14.94 -23.56 0.68
CA ASN A 193 13.56 -23.30 0.31
C ASN A 193 13.24 -21.84 0.68
N LEU A 194 13.12 -20.96 -0.32
CA LEU A 194 12.99 -19.54 -0.11
C LEU A 194 11.55 -19.03 -0.29
N ILE A 195 11.20 -18.06 0.52
CA ILE A 195 9.99 -17.23 0.39
C ILE A 195 10.46 -15.80 0.09
N LEU A 196 10.05 -15.24 -1.04
CA LEU A 196 10.50 -13.94 -1.52
C LEU A 196 9.36 -12.95 -1.72
N SER A 197 9.64 -11.66 -1.56
CA SER A 197 8.70 -10.61 -1.93
C SER A 197 8.45 -10.60 -3.44
N GLN A 198 7.18 -10.47 -3.84
CA GLN A 198 6.79 -10.29 -5.24
C GLN A 198 7.45 -9.06 -5.86
N GLN A 199 7.60 -7.97 -5.10
CA GLN A 199 8.27 -6.75 -5.58
C GLN A 199 9.73 -7.00 -5.97
N VAL A 200 10.44 -7.80 -5.17
CA VAL A 200 11.84 -8.15 -5.44
C VAL A 200 11.97 -8.96 -6.73
N LEU A 201 11.01 -9.85 -6.98
CA LEU A 201 11.01 -10.68 -8.22
C LEU A 201 10.60 -9.89 -9.45
N GLN A 202 9.72 -8.89 -9.31
CA GLN A 202 9.25 -8.03 -10.40
C GLN A 202 10.20 -6.87 -10.72
N ALA A 203 11.07 -6.49 -9.77
CA ALA A 203 12.05 -5.44 -9.99
C ALA A 203 12.97 -5.81 -11.16
N ASN A 204 13.09 -4.92 -12.14
CA ASN A 204 14.00 -5.10 -13.26
C ASN A 204 15.39 -5.45 -12.73
N SER A 205 16.03 -6.46 -13.34
CA SER A 205 17.33 -7.01 -12.92
C SER A 205 18.46 -5.98 -12.81
N HIS A 206 18.33 -4.82 -13.49
CA HIS A 206 19.24 -3.69 -13.36
C HIS A 206 18.85 -2.86 -12.14
N GLY A 207 19.56 -3.07 -11.02
CA GLY A 207 19.37 -2.33 -9.76
C GLY A 207 18.70 -3.11 -8.63
N ASN A 208 18.36 -4.38 -8.84
CA ASN A 208 17.88 -5.23 -7.75
C ASN A 208 19.04 -5.59 -6.81
N LYS A 209 19.12 -4.86 -5.70
CA LYS A 209 20.20 -5.02 -4.70
C LYS A 209 20.29 -6.45 -4.17
N LEU A 210 19.16 -7.10 -3.90
CA LEU A 210 19.14 -8.46 -3.37
C LEU A 210 19.66 -9.48 -4.40
N GLN A 211 19.28 -9.33 -5.68
CA GLN A 211 19.79 -10.21 -6.73
C GLN A 211 21.32 -10.07 -6.90
N THR A 212 21.81 -8.84 -6.85
CA THR A 212 23.25 -8.56 -6.89
C THR A 212 23.96 -9.16 -5.69
N TRP A 213 23.35 -9.06 -4.50
CA TRP A 213 23.90 -9.59 -3.26
C TRP A 213 23.95 -11.12 -3.26
N ILE A 214 22.88 -11.80 -3.70
CA ILE A 214 22.76 -13.27 -3.67
C ILE A 214 23.71 -13.95 -4.69
N LYS A 215 24.20 -13.21 -5.69
CA LYS A 215 25.15 -13.66 -6.72
C LYS A 215 24.68 -14.87 -7.53
N LYS A 216 23.36 -15.05 -7.63
CA LYS A 216 22.74 -16.14 -8.37
C LYS A 216 21.41 -15.67 -8.94
N PRO A 217 21.04 -16.00 -10.19
CA PRO A 217 19.74 -15.66 -10.76
C PRO A 217 18.60 -16.24 -9.92
N PHE A 218 17.54 -15.47 -9.70
CA PHE A 218 16.38 -15.96 -8.95
C PHE A 218 15.74 -17.21 -9.57
N ALA A 219 15.82 -17.37 -10.90
CA ALA A 219 15.33 -18.56 -11.59
C ALA A 219 16.07 -19.85 -11.23
N GLU A 220 17.28 -19.75 -10.65
CA GLU A 220 18.09 -20.87 -10.20
C GLU A 220 17.96 -21.14 -8.69
N LEU A 221 17.18 -20.35 -7.99
CA LEU A 221 16.88 -20.54 -6.56
C LEU A 221 15.61 -21.35 -6.39
N ASN A 222 15.53 -22.05 -5.26
CA ASN A 222 14.33 -22.81 -4.92
C ASN A 222 13.30 -21.92 -4.21
N ILE A 223 12.53 -21.16 -5.01
CA ILE A 223 11.49 -20.27 -4.50
C ILE A 223 10.19 -21.06 -4.32
N GLN A 224 9.81 -21.35 -3.07
CA GLN A 224 8.62 -22.13 -2.74
C GLN A 224 7.35 -21.30 -2.68
N ALA A 225 7.48 -20.04 -2.27
CA ALA A 225 6.35 -19.13 -2.14
C ALA A 225 6.77 -17.67 -2.35
N THR A 226 5.77 -16.83 -2.64
CA THR A 226 5.94 -15.39 -2.72
C THR A 226 4.95 -14.68 -1.82
N TYR A 227 5.29 -13.46 -1.39
CA TYR A 227 4.43 -12.62 -0.56
C TYR A 227 4.42 -11.17 -1.04
N ASN A 228 3.39 -10.44 -0.68
CA ASN A 228 3.30 -8.99 -0.86
C ASN A 228 3.41 -8.24 0.49
N LEU A 229 2.88 -8.81 1.58
CA LEU A 229 2.95 -8.26 2.93
C LEU A 229 3.57 -9.28 3.90
N ALA A 230 4.44 -8.78 4.79
CA ALA A 230 5.35 -9.62 5.57
C ALA A 230 4.65 -10.49 6.63
N TYR A 231 3.48 -10.08 7.14
CA TYR A 231 2.80 -10.87 8.17
C TYR A 231 2.46 -12.29 7.68
N ASN A 232 1.87 -12.41 6.48
CA ASN A 232 1.55 -13.72 5.91
C ASN A 232 2.82 -14.54 5.62
N ALA A 233 3.90 -13.89 5.18
CA ALA A 233 5.19 -14.56 5.00
C ALA A 233 5.72 -15.15 6.32
N SER A 234 5.56 -14.45 7.43
CA SER A 234 5.97 -14.98 8.75
C SER A 234 5.19 -16.24 9.17
N LEU A 235 3.91 -16.33 8.80
CA LEU A 235 3.10 -17.52 9.00
C LEU A 235 3.59 -18.69 8.11
N MET A 236 3.94 -18.43 6.85
CA MET A 236 4.51 -19.45 5.96
C MET A 236 5.81 -20.02 6.54
N VAL A 237 6.69 -19.17 7.10
CA VAL A 237 7.90 -19.62 7.76
C VAL A 237 7.58 -20.45 9.02
N ARG A 238 6.63 -19.99 9.83
CA ARG A 238 6.21 -20.67 11.06
C ARG A 238 5.71 -22.08 10.77
N GLU A 239 4.96 -22.26 9.69
CA GLU A 239 4.42 -23.55 9.25
C GLU A 239 5.41 -24.37 8.40
N GLY A 240 6.65 -23.90 8.20
CA GLY A 240 7.71 -24.68 7.57
C GLY A 240 7.72 -24.71 6.05
N LEU A 241 7.05 -23.76 5.37
CA LEU A 241 7.08 -23.65 3.90
C LEU A 241 8.47 -23.27 3.37
N GLY A 242 9.30 -22.65 4.18
CA GLY A 242 10.64 -22.21 3.81
C GLY A 242 11.14 -21.09 4.70
N SER A 243 12.29 -20.53 4.35
CA SER A 243 12.89 -19.36 5.00
C SER A 243 12.61 -18.09 4.20
N CYS A 244 12.26 -16.99 4.85
CA CYS A 244 11.84 -15.77 4.16
C CYS A 244 12.92 -14.69 4.20
N ILE A 245 13.31 -14.21 3.02
CA ILE A 245 14.16 -13.02 2.90
C ILE A 245 13.28 -11.78 3.02
N MET A 246 13.54 -10.96 4.04
CA MET A 246 12.78 -9.74 4.32
C MET A 246 13.64 -8.71 5.07
N LEU A 247 13.10 -7.53 5.26
CA LEU A 247 13.74 -6.51 6.09
C LEU A 247 13.58 -6.84 7.59
N GLU A 248 14.56 -6.45 8.40
CA GLU A 248 14.50 -6.65 9.85
C GLU A 248 13.34 -5.84 10.49
N LYS A 249 12.87 -6.30 11.62
CA LYS A 249 11.85 -5.61 12.44
C LYS A 249 10.48 -5.37 11.80
N ILE A 250 10.25 -5.77 10.54
CA ILE A 250 8.88 -5.74 9.99
C ILE A 250 7.95 -6.63 10.81
N ILE A 251 8.45 -7.82 11.17
CA ILE A 251 7.77 -8.74 12.08
C ILE A 251 8.46 -8.66 13.44
N ASN A 252 7.65 -8.44 14.47
CA ASN A 252 8.17 -8.43 15.83
C ASN A 252 8.50 -9.88 16.26
N VAL A 253 9.76 -10.26 16.05
CA VAL A 253 10.30 -11.56 16.51
C VAL A 253 11.18 -11.31 17.73
N PRO A 254 10.67 -11.55 18.94
CA PRO A 254 11.47 -11.41 20.16
C PRO A 254 12.68 -12.34 20.13
N PRO A 255 13.79 -11.99 20.77
CA PRO A 255 15.00 -12.84 20.82
C PRO A 255 14.74 -14.24 21.34
N TYR A 256 13.71 -14.40 22.15
CA TYR A 256 13.29 -15.67 22.79
C TYR A 256 12.03 -16.29 22.16
N ASP A 257 11.60 -15.85 20.95
CA ASP A 257 10.49 -16.49 20.25
C ASP A 257 10.81 -17.99 20.07
N PRO A 258 9.94 -18.91 20.49
CA PRO A 258 10.24 -20.35 20.47
C PRO A 258 10.23 -20.93 19.04
N ALA A 259 9.55 -20.28 18.11
CA ALA A 259 9.34 -20.80 16.76
C ALA A 259 10.22 -20.13 15.71
N LEU A 260 10.42 -18.81 15.82
CA LEU A 260 11.09 -18.01 14.79
C LEU A 260 12.38 -17.36 15.30
N CYS A 261 13.29 -17.11 14.40
CA CYS A 261 14.43 -16.22 14.61
C CYS A 261 14.75 -15.46 13.32
N PHE A 262 15.46 -14.36 13.48
CA PHE A 262 15.91 -13.54 12.38
C PHE A 262 17.43 -13.44 12.37
N ARG A 263 18.04 -13.50 11.19
CA ARG A 263 19.49 -13.36 10.99
C ARG A 263 19.75 -12.35 9.88
N LEU A 264 20.63 -11.39 10.15
CA LEU A 264 21.06 -10.41 9.15
C LEU A 264 21.84 -11.08 8.02
N LEU A 265 21.84 -10.46 6.86
CA LEU A 265 22.67 -10.85 5.72
C LEU A 265 24.13 -10.40 5.93
N ASP A 266 25.10 -11.20 5.48
CA ASP A 266 26.54 -10.89 5.46
C ASP A 266 27.11 -11.17 4.06
N PRO A 267 27.65 -10.16 3.34
CA PRO A 267 27.76 -8.74 3.71
C PRO A 267 26.42 -8.08 3.98
N LEU A 268 26.41 -7.09 4.90
CA LEU A 268 25.18 -6.38 5.24
C LEU A 268 24.55 -5.77 3.99
N LEU A 269 23.29 -6.04 3.78
CA LEU A 269 22.50 -5.47 2.69
C LEU A 269 21.54 -4.45 3.27
N GLU A 270 21.67 -3.22 2.78
CA GLU A 270 20.90 -2.08 3.26
C GLU A 270 19.94 -1.55 2.21
N ASP A 271 18.80 -1.05 2.66
CA ASP A 271 17.87 -0.32 1.81
C ASP A 271 17.35 0.94 2.49
N THR A 272 17.00 1.92 1.67
CA THR A 272 16.50 3.22 2.12
C THR A 272 15.07 3.40 1.66
N LEU A 273 14.19 3.72 2.60
CA LEU A 273 12.81 4.06 2.35
C LEU A 273 12.72 5.51 1.87
N PHE A 274 11.90 5.77 0.86
CA PHE A 274 11.67 7.11 0.33
C PHE A 274 10.24 7.57 0.63
N ILE A 275 10.11 8.80 1.09
CA ILE A 275 8.85 9.51 1.27
C ILE A 275 8.66 10.37 0.03
N VAL A 276 7.54 10.18 -0.67
CA VAL A 276 7.32 10.66 -2.03
C VAL A 276 5.98 11.36 -2.13
N TRP A 277 5.94 12.52 -2.78
CA TRP A 277 4.69 13.23 -3.12
C TRP A 277 4.82 13.90 -4.48
N LYS A 278 3.70 14.24 -5.10
CA LYS A 278 3.69 14.89 -6.43
C LYS A 278 4.26 16.30 -6.36
N ARG A 279 5.14 16.64 -7.28
CA ARG A 279 5.82 17.95 -7.35
C ARG A 279 4.85 19.12 -7.56
N PHE A 280 3.86 18.96 -8.40
CA PHE A 280 2.97 20.04 -8.83
C PHE A 280 1.53 19.85 -8.34
N GLN A 281 1.34 19.19 -7.21
CA GLN A 281 0.03 19.02 -6.60
C GLN A 281 -0.24 20.13 -5.58
N LEU A 282 -1.44 20.67 -5.60
CA LEU A 282 -1.94 21.49 -4.50
C LEU A 282 -2.37 20.57 -3.37
N PHE A 283 -1.78 20.75 -2.21
CA PHE A 283 -2.10 19.99 -1.01
C PHE A 283 -2.94 20.83 -0.05
N SER A 284 -3.75 20.16 0.76
CA SER A 284 -4.38 20.79 1.92
C SER A 284 -3.32 21.40 2.84
N LYS A 285 -3.71 22.41 3.63
CA LYS A 285 -2.80 23.02 4.63
C LYS A 285 -2.25 21.99 5.62
N GLY A 286 -3.07 20.99 6.00
CA GLY A 286 -2.65 19.89 6.85
C GLY A 286 -1.54 19.04 6.22
N THR A 287 -1.71 18.65 4.96
CA THR A 287 -0.70 17.87 4.22
C THR A 287 0.58 18.69 3.99
N GLN A 288 0.47 19.98 3.65
CA GLN A 288 1.63 20.86 3.51
C GLN A 288 2.44 20.94 4.81
N GLN A 289 1.76 21.15 5.95
CA GLN A 289 2.40 21.21 7.26
C GLN A 289 3.02 19.87 7.66
N PHE A 290 2.40 18.76 7.30
CA PHE A 290 2.95 17.43 7.53
C PHE A 290 4.23 17.19 6.73
N ILE A 291 4.25 17.53 5.44
CA ILE A 291 5.43 17.44 4.58
C ILE A 291 6.56 18.34 5.10
N HIS A 292 6.22 19.55 5.52
CA HIS A 292 7.20 20.48 6.10
C HIS A 292 7.84 19.89 7.37
N LEU A 293 7.03 19.37 8.28
CA LEU A 293 7.52 18.74 9.52
C LEU A 293 8.36 17.49 9.25
N LEU A 294 7.99 16.67 8.24
CA LEU A 294 8.80 15.52 7.82
C LEU A 294 10.20 15.96 7.38
N LYS A 295 10.33 17.04 6.60
CA LYS A 295 11.61 17.58 6.17
C LYS A 295 12.44 18.07 7.38
N GLU A 296 11.85 18.84 8.26
CA GLU A 296 12.52 19.35 9.47
C GLU A 296 13.02 18.22 10.38
N GLU A 297 12.19 17.23 10.66
CA GLU A 297 12.56 16.12 11.54
C GLU A 297 13.64 15.22 10.89
N ALA A 298 13.58 15.01 9.57
CA ALA A 298 14.61 14.27 8.87
C ALA A 298 15.97 14.99 8.91
N GLU A 299 15.98 16.33 8.76
CA GLU A 299 17.21 17.12 8.85
C GLU A 299 17.82 17.06 10.26
N LYS A 300 16.99 17.17 11.31
CA LYS A 300 17.46 17.06 12.70
C LYS A 300 18.15 15.73 12.98
N ILE A 301 17.61 14.62 12.49
CA ILE A 301 18.18 13.29 12.70
C ILE A 301 19.50 13.12 11.93
N ARG A 302 19.62 13.69 10.74
CA ARG A 302 20.84 13.63 9.93
C ARG A 302 22.02 14.46 10.50
N GLN A 303 21.72 15.41 11.36
CA GLN A 303 22.71 16.27 12.01
C GLN A 303 23.25 15.67 13.33
N LEU A 304 22.65 14.61 13.83
CA LEU A 304 23.05 13.85 15.02
C LEU A 304 24.04 12.73 14.68
#